data_8c99115649a8fdc31e7bb6c2be694cb0
#
_entry.id   8c99115649a8fdc31e7bb6c2be694cb0
#
_cell.length_a   1.000
_cell.length_b   1.000
_cell.length_c   1.000
_cell.angle_alpha   90.00
_cell.angle_beta   90.00
_cell.angle_gamma   90.00
#
_symmetry.space_group_name_H-M   'P 1'
#
loop_
_entity.id
_entity.type
_entity.pdbx_description
1 polymer ?
#
loop_
_entity_poly.entity_id
_entity_poly.type
_entity_poly.pdbx_seq_one_letter_code
_entity_poly.pdbx_strand_id
1 'polypeptide(L)'
;MFPTEFEFVLPKGYLDGEGNLHRHGLMRLATAADEVMPLRDPRVKANPAYATVIILSRVITQLGVLEDVTPVVIEGLFACDLNYLYQFYRQINELETELSSSTVDEPMIESFNSAIPTETAQLEVG
;
A
#
# COMPACT_ATOMS: atom_id res chain seq x y z
N MET A 1 -1.16 -23.31 -11.82
CA MET A 1 -0.96 -21.90 -12.11
C MET A 1 -0.76 -21.11 -10.84
N PHE A 2 0.16 -20.22 -10.88
CA PHE A 2 0.55 -19.45 -9.73
C PHE A 2 -0.33 -18.20 -9.65
N PRO A 3 -1.00 -17.97 -8.56
CA PRO A 3 -1.90 -16.80 -8.49
C PRO A 3 -1.10 -15.50 -8.46
N THR A 4 -1.57 -14.52 -9.22
CA THR A 4 -0.90 -13.23 -9.27
C THR A 4 -1.82 -12.10 -8.83
N GLU A 5 -3.08 -12.37 -8.55
CA GLU A 5 -4.00 -11.36 -8.04
C GLU A 5 -4.68 -11.89 -6.79
N PHE A 6 -4.90 -11.00 -5.83
CA PHE A 6 -5.43 -11.38 -4.53
C PHE A 6 -6.53 -10.42 -4.13
N GLU A 7 -7.62 -10.96 -3.61
CA GLU A 7 -8.76 -10.15 -3.20
C GLU A 7 -8.52 -9.54 -1.84
N PHE A 8 -8.99 -8.32 -1.65
CA PHE A 8 -8.94 -7.71 -0.33
C PHE A 8 -10.26 -7.00 -0.05
N VAL A 9 -10.50 -6.72 1.23
CA VAL A 9 -11.68 -5.99 1.66
C VAL A 9 -11.20 -4.91 2.61
N LEU A 10 -11.43 -3.67 2.24
CA LEU A 10 -10.99 -2.54 3.06
C LEU A 10 -11.78 -2.50 4.36
N PRO A 11 -11.15 -2.18 5.49
CA PRO A 11 -11.87 -2.08 6.76
C PRO A 11 -12.99 -1.06 6.73
N LYS A 12 -12.77 0.11 6.14
CA LYS A 12 -13.81 1.13 6.04
C LYS A 12 -14.32 1.30 4.63
N GLY A 13 -13.42 1.41 3.68
CA GLY A 13 -13.80 1.58 2.31
C GLY A 13 -13.53 2.97 1.78
N TYR A 14 -13.43 3.06 0.46
CA TYR A 14 -13.19 4.32 -0.23
C TYR A 14 -14.54 4.94 -0.59
N LEU A 15 -14.74 6.18 -0.16
CA LEU A 15 -15.98 6.89 -0.44
C LEU A 15 -15.73 7.82 -1.62
N ASP A 16 -16.42 7.57 -2.74
CA ASP A 16 -16.19 8.37 -3.93
C ASP A 16 -17.00 9.66 -3.88
N GLY A 17 -16.84 10.49 -4.92
CA GLY A 17 -17.50 11.79 -4.93
C GLY A 17 -18.99 11.74 -5.05
N GLU A 18 -19.53 10.59 -5.38
CA GLU A 18 -20.98 10.43 -5.52
C GLU A 18 -21.59 9.75 -4.31
N GLY A 19 -20.80 9.50 -3.28
CA GLY A 19 -21.32 8.91 -2.07
C GLY A 19 -21.31 7.39 -2.05
N ASN A 20 -20.70 6.75 -3.04
CA ASN A 20 -20.64 5.29 -3.07
C ASN A 20 -19.43 4.79 -2.34
N LEU A 21 -19.59 3.71 -1.60
CA LEU A 21 -18.52 3.15 -0.80
C LEU A 21 -17.96 1.91 -1.49
N HIS A 22 -16.65 1.88 -1.67
CA HIS A 22 -15.98 0.78 -2.35
C HIS A 22 -15.05 0.08 -1.37
N ARG A 23 -15.30 -1.18 -1.10
CA ARG A 23 -14.49 -1.94 -0.13
C ARG A 23 -13.74 -3.10 -0.74
N HIS A 24 -14.32 -3.75 -1.75
CA HIS A 24 -13.73 -4.95 -2.33
C HIS A 24 -12.80 -4.61 -3.48
N GLY A 25 -11.64 -5.22 -3.51
CA GLY A 25 -10.70 -4.95 -4.59
C GLY A 25 -9.77 -6.11 -4.84
N LEU A 26 -8.89 -5.88 -5.81
CA LEU A 26 -7.88 -6.86 -6.21
C LEU A 26 -6.52 -6.19 -6.24
N MET A 27 -5.53 -6.89 -5.75
CA MET A 27 -4.15 -6.41 -5.79
C MET A 27 -3.31 -7.48 -6.48
N ARG A 28 -2.50 -7.07 -7.46
CA ARG A 28 -1.61 -8.00 -8.13
C ARG A 28 -0.26 -8.01 -7.45
N LEU A 29 0.53 -9.03 -7.72
CA LEU A 29 1.89 -9.04 -7.24
C LEU A 29 2.65 -7.88 -7.87
N ALA A 30 3.58 -7.34 -7.13
CA ALA A 30 4.39 -6.25 -7.63
C ALA A 30 5.59 -6.80 -8.38
N THR A 31 6.04 -6.04 -9.37
CA THR A 31 7.30 -6.35 -10.04
C THR A 31 8.33 -5.37 -9.54
N ALA A 32 9.59 -5.62 -9.88
CA ALA A 32 10.65 -4.69 -9.50
C ALA A 32 10.36 -3.30 -10.03
N ALA A 33 9.79 -3.19 -11.22
CA ALA A 33 9.49 -1.89 -11.80
C ALA A 33 8.50 -1.11 -10.95
N ASP A 34 7.58 -1.81 -10.30
CA ASP A 34 6.59 -1.14 -9.48
C ASP A 34 7.22 -0.44 -8.28
N GLU A 35 8.38 -0.90 -7.84
CA GLU A 35 9.06 -0.28 -6.72
C GLU A 35 10.14 0.70 -7.16
N VAL A 36 10.72 0.48 -8.32
CA VAL A 36 11.79 1.34 -8.81
C VAL A 36 11.27 2.59 -9.51
N MET A 37 10.26 2.42 -10.35
CA MET A 37 9.75 3.55 -11.11
C MET A 37 9.24 4.71 -10.25
N PRO A 38 8.56 4.45 -9.14
CA PRO A 38 8.11 5.56 -8.31
C PRO A 38 9.24 6.44 -7.79
N LEU A 39 10.44 5.90 -7.69
CA LEU A 39 11.55 6.69 -7.17
C LEU A 39 11.93 7.84 -8.10
N ARG A 40 11.48 7.80 -9.34
CA ARG A 40 11.72 8.88 -10.29
C ARG A 40 10.67 9.97 -10.20
N ASP A 41 9.60 9.71 -9.48
CA ASP A 41 8.50 10.67 -9.40
C ASP A 41 8.91 11.86 -8.54
N PRO A 42 8.70 13.09 -9.02
CA PRO A 42 9.06 14.26 -8.23
C PRO A 42 8.39 14.30 -6.87
N ARG A 43 7.18 13.77 -6.77
CA ARG A 43 6.48 13.76 -5.48
C ARG A 43 7.19 12.87 -4.48
N VAL A 44 7.76 11.76 -4.96
CA VAL A 44 8.51 10.86 -4.11
C VAL A 44 9.85 11.47 -3.75
N LYS A 45 10.48 12.17 -4.70
CA LYS A 45 11.75 12.80 -4.40
C LYS A 45 11.58 13.86 -3.33
N ALA A 46 10.46 14.56 -3.35
CA ALA A 46 10.18 15.58 -2.35
C ALA A 46 9.76 14.96 -1.03
N ASN A 47 9.11 13.81 -1.07
CA ASN A 47 8.61 13.14 0.12
C ASN A 47 8.67 11.63 -0.10
N PRO A 48 9.74 10.98 0.34
CA PRO A 48 9.92 9.55 0.07
C PRO A 48 8.76 8.67 0.53
N ALA A 49 8.05 9.08 1.57
CA ALA A 49 6.93 8.29 2.04
C ALA A 49 5.80 8.20 1.01
N TYR A 50 5.79 9.13 0.05
CA TYR A 50 4.78 9.11 -0.99
C TYR A 50 4.92 7.92 -1.93
N ALA A 51 6.06 7.24 -1.87
CA ALA A 51 6.27 6.06 -2.73
C ALA A 51 5.20 5.01 -2.50
N THR A 52 4.74 4.86 -1.26
CA THR A 52 3.70 3.88 -0.96
C THR A 52 2.42 4.19 -1.73
N VAL A 53 2.06 5.46 -1.81
CA VAL A 53 0.85 5.85 -2.55
C VAL A 53 0.98 5.46 -4.02
N ILE A 54 2.14 5.75 -4.61
CA ILE A 54 2.35 5.44 -6.02
C ILE A 54 2.36 3.93 -6.24
N ILE A 55 3.06 3.19 -5.38
CA ILE A 55 3.15 1.75 -5.54
C ILE A 55 1.77 1.13 -5.45
N LEU A 56 0.98 1.52 -4.46
CA LEU A 56 -0.35 0.95 -4.31
C LEU A 56 -1.23 1.27 -5.50
N SER A 57 -1.11 2.47 -6.06
CA SER A 57 -1.92 2.80 -7.23
C SER A 57 -1.53 1.97 -8.44
N ARG A 58 -0.30 1.45 -8.48
CA ARG A 58 0.13 0.63 -9.60
C ARG A 58 -0.33 -0.82 -9.46
N VAL A 59 -0.38 -1.33 -8.24
CA VAL A 59 -0.66 -2.76 -8.04
C VAL A 59 -2.11 -3.07 -7.74
N ILE A 60 -2.91 -2.09 -7.34
CA ILE A 60 -4.33 -2.34 -7.13
C ILE A 60 -5.01 -2.26 -8.49
N THR A 61 -5.50 -3.40 -8.95
CA THR A 61 -6.07 -3.49 -10.28
C THR A 61 -7.57 -3.22 -10.30
N GLN A 62 -8.20 -3.27 -9.14
CA GLN A 62 -9.63 -3.02 -9.05
C GLN A 62 -9.99 -2.58 -7.64
N LEU A 63 -10.89 -1.63 -7.53
CA LEU A 63 -11.44 -1.21 -6.25
C LEU A 63 -12.89 -0.85 -6.51
N GLY A 64 -13.81 -1.73 -6.05
CA GLY A 64 -15.21 -1.55 -6.29
C GLY A 64 -15.49 -1.48 -7.77
N VAL A 65 -16.21 -0.45 -8.18
CA VAL A 65 -16.51 -0.25 -9.60
C VAL A 65 -15.78 0.94 -10.19
N LEU A 66 -14.73 1.42 -9.51
CA LEU A 66 -13.96 2.53 -10.06
C LEU A 66 -13.25 2.10 -11.32
N GLU A 67 -13.16 2.99 -12.28
CA GLU A 67 -12.47 2.67 -13.53
C GLU A 67 -10.98 2.58 -13.34
N ASP A 68 -10.43 3.49 -12.54
CA ASP A 68 -9.00 3.52 -12.30
C ASP A 68 -8.71 3.74 -10.86
N VAL A 69 -7.61 3.17 -10.39
CA VAL A 69 -7.13 3.43 -9.04
C VAL A 69 -5.87 4.26 -9.19
N THR A 70 -6.02 5.56 -9.06
CA THR A 70 -4.92 6.51 -9.26
C THR A 70 -4.35 6.92 -7.92
N PRO A 71 -3.21 7.61 -7.91
CA PRO A 71 -2.68 8.14 -6.65
C PRO A 71 -3.69 9.02 -5.91
N VAL A 72 -4.53 9.74 -6.65
CA VAL A 72 -5.55 10.57 -6.01
C VAL A 72 -6.54 9.72 -5.23
N VAL A 73 -6.92 8.57 -5.78
CA VAL A 73 -7.82 7.65 -5.09
C VAL A 73 -7.15 7.16 -3.81
N ILE A 74 -5.88 6.78 -3.90
CA ILE A 74 -5.17 6.28 -2.73
C ILE A 74 -5.08 7.36 -1.66
N GLU A 75 -4.84 8.60 -2.07
CA GLU A 75 -4.77 9.70 -1.10
C GLU A 75 -6.09 9.93 -0.42
N GLY A 76 -7.19 9.56 -1.06
CA GLY A 76 -8.52 9.75 -0.49
C GLY A 76 -8.98 8.64 0.44
N LEU A 77 -8.16 7.61 0.62
CA LEU A 77 -8.51 6.53 1.54
C LEU A 77 -8.41 7.01 2.97
N PHE A 78 -9.20 6.39 3.84
CA PHE A 78 -9.03 6.63 5.26
C PHE A 78 -7.70 6.01 5.69
N ALA A 79 -7.09 6.59 6.72
CA ALA A 79 -5.75 6.15 7.12
C ALA A 79 -5.70 4.67 7.48
N CYS A 80 -6.76 4.15 8.10
CA CYS A 80 -6.74 2.73 8.47
C CYS A 80 -6.78 1.83 7.24
N ASP A 81 -7.43 2.28 6.17
CA ASP A 81 -7.47 1.49 4.95
C ASP A 81 -6.11 1.52 4.25
N LEU A 82 -5.45 2.67 4.28
CA LEU A 82 -4.12 2.74 3.70
C LEU A 82 -3.17 1.81 4.42
N ASN A 83 -3.23 1.82 5.75
CA ASN A 83 -2.38 0.94 6.54
C ASN A 83 -2.68 -0.53 6.26
N TYR A 84 -3.96 -0.86 6.14
CA TYR A 84 -4.37 -2.21 5.82
C TYR A 84 -3.79 -2.65 4.46
N LEU A 85 -3.87 -1.78 3.46
CA LEU A 85 -3.37 -2.10 2.13
C LEU A 85 -1.86 -2.27 2.12
N TYR A 86 -1.16 -1.46 2.90
CA TYR A 86 0.28 -1.59 2.98
C TYR A 86 0.66 -2.94 3.58
N GLN A 87 -0.03 -3.36 4.64
CA GLN A 87 0.23 -4.65 5.25
C GLN A 87 -0.14 -5.78 4.30
N PHE A 88 -1.24 -5.63 3.58
CA PHE A 88 -1.67 -6.64 2.63
C PHE A 88 -0.64 -6.76 1.50
N TYR A 89 -0.13 -5.62 1.04
CA TYR A 89 0.91 -5.58 0.01
C TYR A 89 2.14 -6.37 0.47
N ARG A 90 2.57 -6.13 1.69
CA ARG A 90 3.72 -6.85 2.22
C ARG A 90 3.43 -8.35 2.28
N GLN A 91 2.27 -8.68 2.74
CA GLN A 91 1.92 -10.08 2.93
C GLN A 91 1.94 -10.87 1.64
N ILE A 92 1.36 -10.34 0.56
CA ILE A 92 1.30 -11.10 -0.68
C ILE A 92 2.60 -11.08 -1.44
N ASN A 93 3.48 -10.10 -1.18
CA ASN A 93 4.71 -10.00 -1.93
C ASN A 93 5.91 -10.64 -1.24
N GLU A 94 5.78 -11.04 0.01
CA GLU A 94 6.86 -11.70 0.70
C GLU A 94 6.79 -13.18 0.44
N LEU A 95 7.89 -13.73 -0.04
CA LEU A 95 7.88 -15.08 -0.49
C LEU A 95 7.66 -16.07 0.63
N GLU A 96 8.35 -15.90 1.71
CA GLU A 96 8.27 -16.85 2.77
C GLU A 96 8.21 -16.14 4.01
N THR A 97 7.09 -16.08 4.60
CA THR A 97 6.87 -15.32 5.79
C THR A 97 7.76 -15.76 6.90
N GLU A 98 7.90 -17.04 7.07
CA GLU A 98 8.73 -17.53 8.16
C GLU A 98 10.16 -17.17 7.94
N LEU A 99 10.66 -17.35 6.75
CA LEU A 99 12.04 -17.06 6.50
C LEU A 99 12.33 -15.61 6.62
N SER A 100 11.48 -14.79 6.07
CA SER A 100 11.72 -13.37 6.10
C SER A 100 11.65 -12.84 7.51
N SER A 101 10.82 -13.41 8.32
CA SER A 101 10.71 -12.88 9.66
C SER A 101 11.96 -13.21 10.44
N SER A 102 12.60 -14.28 10.08
CA SER A 102 13.77 -14.61 10.82
C SER A 102 14.91 -13.68 10.52
N THR A 103 14.83 -13.01 9.47
CA THR A 103 15.83 -12.22 9.15
C THR A 103 15.51 -10.94 8.95
N VAL A 104 15.43 -10.58 8.76
CA VAL A 104 15.43 -9.51 8.51
C VAL A 104 15.12 -8.69 8.09
N ASP A 105 14.94 -8.31 8.01
CA ASP A 105 14.64 -7.55 7.61
C ASP A 105 14.32 -6.88 6.80
N GLU A 106 13.90 -6.52 6.34
CA GLU A 106 13.40 -5.76 5.40
C GLU A 106 13.73 -4.36 5.60
N PRO A 107 14.93 -3.88 5.27
CA PRO A 107 15.37 -2.51 5.49
C PRO A 107 14.45 -1.47 4.89
N MET A 108 13.90 -1.74 3.72
CA MET A 108 13.02 -0.78 3.11
C MET A 108 11.80 -0.53 3.96
N ILE A 109 11.26 -1.57 4.52
CA ILE A 109 10.09 -1.44 5.34
C ILE A 109 10.38 -0.69 6.62
N GLU A 110 11.53 -0.95 7.20
CA GLU A 110 11.90 -0.23 8.38
C GLU A 110 12.10 1.23 8.10
N SER A 111 12.66 1.56 6.97
CA SER A 111 12.81 2.94 6.58
C SER A 111 11.47 3.62 6.44
N PHE A 112 10.52 2.92 5.86
CA PHE A 112 9.19 3.49 5.71
C PHE A 112 8.55 3.73 7.05
N ASN A 113 8.66 2.77 7.94
CA ASN A 113 8.05 2.92 9.25
C ASN A 113 8.70 4.04 10.04
N SER A 114 9.98 4.24 9.85
CA SER A 114 10.64 5.34 10.51
C SER A 114 10.16 6.68 10.00
N ALA A 115 9.84 6.74 8.75
CA ALA A 115 9.39 7.98 8.16
C ALA A 115 7.99 8.35 8.61
N ILE A 116 7.20 7.37 9.01
CA ILE A 116 5.85 7.64 9.46
C ILE A 116 5.93 7.98 10.91
N PRO A 117 5.54 9.02 11.27
CA PRO A 117 5.67 9.44 12.63
C PRO A 117 4.86 8.71 13.58
N THR A 118 5.08 8.34 14.04
CA THR A 118 4.69 7.82 14.67
C THR A 118 4.11 7.67 15.40
N GLU A 119 4.14 7.79 15.87
CA GLU A 119 3.83 7.48 16.26
C GLU A 119 3.38 7.07 16.83
N THR A 120 3.43 7.43 17.12
CA THR A 120 3.36 6.85 17.58
C THR A 120 3.38 6.61 18.23
N ALA A 121 3.58 6.83 18.30
CA ALA A 121 3.97 6.43 18.88
C ALA A 121 3.93 6.47 19.47
N GLN A 122 3.94 6.88 19.63
CA GLN A 122 4.21 6.88 20.08
C GLN A 122 3.63 6.97 20.47
N LEU A 123 3.31 7.27 20.79
CA LEU A 123 3.07 7.13 20.89
C LEU A 123 2.74 7.00 21.39
N GLU A 124 2.91 7.18 21.70
CA GLU A 124 3.07 6.89 21.93
C GLU A 124 2.93 6.77 22.24
N VAL A 125 2.85 7.17 22.46
CA VAL A 125 3.02 6.90 22.41
C VAL A 125 2.91 6.87 22.42
N GLY A 126 2.81 7.24 22.37
CA GLY A 126 2.95 7.01 22.16
C GLY A 126 2.99 7.11 22.21
#